data_85a5c0600db7a6ec8aac39d9017371d1
#
_entry.id   85a5c0600db7a6ec8aac39d9017371d1
#
_cell.length_a   1.000
_cell.length_b   1.000
_cell.length_c   1.000
_cell.angle_alpha   90.00
_cell.angle_beta   90.00
_cell.angle_gamma   90.00
#
_symmetry.space_group_name_H-M   'P 1'
#
loop_
_entity.id
_entity.type
_entity.pdbx_description
1 polymer ?
#
loop_
_entity_poly.entity_id
_entity_poly.type
_entity_poly.pdbx_seq_one_letter_code
_entity_poly.pdbx_strand_id
1 'polypeptide(L)' 'MIERIKTIIAHYDLSIRAFAIKCGLKDNTLTNQLNGVRELSLATVNAILSTFEDISSEWLLRGKGTMLLSDVE' A
#
# COMPACT_ATOMS: atom_id res chain seq x y z
N MET A 1 3.90 7.00 -5.87
CA MET A 1 3.66 6.02 -4.80
C MET A 1 2.17 5.74 -4.56
N ILE A 2 1.33 6.76 -4.60
CA ILE A 2 -0.12 6.60 -4.38
C ILE A 2 -0.72 5.61 -5.37
N GLU A 3 -0.37 5.72 -6.65
CA GLU A 3 -0.87 4.82 -7.68
C GLU A 3 -0.47 3.37 -7.41
N ARG A 4 0.74 3.15 -6.90
CA ARG A 4 1.21 1.81 -6.57
C ARG A 4 0.43 1.22 -5.39
N ILE A 5 0.08 2.04 -4.41
CA ILE A 5 -0.76 1.59 -3.29
C ILE A 5 -2.15 1.20 -3.79
N LYS A 6 -2.74 1.99 -4.69
CA LYS A 6 -4.03 1.66 -5.30
C LYS A 6 -3.96 0.33 -6.07
N THR A 7 -2.83 0.08 -6.74
CA THR A 7 -2.60 -1.18 -7.44
C THR A 7 -2.58 -2.36 -6.46
N ILE A 8 -1.94 -2.19 -5.31
CA ILE A 8 -1.91 -3.23 -4.26
C ILE A 8 -3.33 -3.52 -3.77
N ILE A 9 -4.11 -2.48 -3.48
CA ILE A 9 -5.48 -2.63 -3.02
C ILE A 9 -6.31 -3.43 -4.04
N ALA A 10 -6.18 -3.09 -5.30
CA ALA A 10 -6.88 -3.78 -6.38
C ALA A 10 -6.41 -5.23 -6.53
N HIS A 11 -5.11 -5.48 -6.37
CA HIS A 11 -4.55 -6.83 -6.48
C HIS A 11 -5.16 -7.78 -5.44
N TYR A 12 -5.36 -7.30 -4.22
CA TYR A 12 -5.95 -8.10 -3.15
C TYR A 12 -7.47 -8.04 -3.11
N ASP A 13 -8.07 -7.33 -4.08
CA ASP A 13 -9.52 -7.21 -4.22
C ASP A 13 -10.18 -6.70 -2.93
N LEU A 14 -9.59 -5.68 -2.33
CA LEU A 14 -10.08 -5.07 -1.10
C LEU A 14 -10.64 -3.68 -1.35
N SER A 15 -11.58 -3.26 -0.49
CA SER A 15 -11.94 -1.85 -0.42
C SER A 15 -10.85 -1.09 0.33
N ILE A 16 -10.82 0.24 0.18
CA ILE A 16 -9.89 1.08 0.93
C ILE A 16 -10.06 0.85 2.44
N ARG A 17 -11.32 0.77 2.88
CA ARG A 17 -11.64 0.53 4.29
C ARG A 17 -11.10 -0.81 4.78
N ALA A 18 -11.34 -1.88 4.04
CA ALA A 18 -10.86 -3.21 4.41
C ALA A 18 -9.33 -3.26 4.44
N PHE A 19 -8.70 -2.61 3.48
CA PHE A 19 -7.24 -2.51 3.42
C PHE A 19 -6.69 -1.76 4.63
N ALA A 20 -7.32 -0.62 4.98
CA ALA A 20 -6.93 0.16 6.15
C ALA A 20 -7.05 -0.64 7.44
N ILE A 21 -8.14 -1.37 7.61
CA ILE A 21 -8.36 -2.21 8.79
C ILE A 21 -7.26 -3.27 8.90
N LYS A 22 -6.93 -3.93 7.80
CA LYS A 22 -5.87 -4.95 7.79
C LYS A 22 -4.51 -4.38 8.18
N CYS A 23 -4.24 -3.15 7.77
CA CYS A 23 -2.97 -2.47 8.06
C CYS A 23 -2.95 -1.78 9.41
N GLY A 24 -4.06 -1.80 10.14
CA GLY A 24 -4.17 -1.08 11.42
C GLY A 24 -4.23 0.43 11.26
N LEU A 25 -4.66 0.90 10.09
CA LEU A 25 -4.77 2.32 9.78
C LEU A 25 -6.21 2.78 9.90
N LYS A 26 -6.38 4.09 10.10
CA LYS A 26 -7.72 4.69 10.08
C LYS A 26 -8.16 4.87 8.64
N ASP A 27 -9.40 4.47 8.35
CA ASP A 27 -10.01 4.58 7.04
C ASP A 27 -9.93 6.01 6.48
N ASN A 28 -10.33 7.00 7.29
CA ASN A 28 -10.30 8.40 6.86
C ASN A 28 -8.88 8.88 6.54
N THR A 29 -7.89 8.48 7.34
CA THR A 29 -6.49 8.86 7.12
C THR A 29 -5.99 8.31 5.80
N LEU A 30 -6.22 7.02 5.55
CA LEU A 30 -5.78 6.40 4.31
C LEU A 30 -6.49 6.99 3.10
N THR A 31 -7.80 7.18 3.17
CA THR A 31 -8.58 7.77 2.09
C THR A 31 -8.05 9.16 1.73
N ASN A 32 -7.80 10.00 2.74
CA ASN A 32 -7.28 11.35 2.50
C ASN A 32 -5.89 11.34 1.89
N GLN A 33 -5.05 10.41 2.31
CA GLN A 33 -3.71 10.25 1.72
C GLN A 33 -3.78 9.82 0.26
N LEU A 34 -4.66 8.87 -0.06
CA LEU A 34 -4.81 8.37 -1.43
C LEU A 34 -5.44 9.40 -2.36
N ASN A 35 -6.27 10.29 -1.83
CA ASN A 35 -6.91 11.35 -2.61
C ASN A 35 -6.07 12.63 -2.72
N GLY A 36 -4.89 12.65 -2.11
CA GLY A 36 -4.01 13.81 -2.17
C GLY A 36 -4.38 14.94 -1.22
N VAL A 37 -5.38 14.75 -0.35
CA VAL A 37 -5.78 15.74 0.65
C VAL A 37 -4.75 15.84 1.76
N ARG A 38 -4.07 14.73 2.04
CA ARG A 38 -3.03 14.64 3.07
C ARG A 38 -1.82 13.93 2.49
N GLU A 39 -0.63 14.30 2.91
CA GLU A 39 0.59 13.63 2.47
C GLU A 39 0.65 12.20 2.99
N LEU A 40 1.16 11.31 2.14
CA LEU A 40 1.39 9.92 2.51
C LEU A 40 2.53 9.86 3.53
N SER A 41 2.27 9.26 4.69
CA SER A 41 3.26 9.17 5.75
C SER A 41 4.08 7.88 5.64
N LEU A 42 5.30 7.93 6.19
CA LEU A 42 6.15 6.75 6.28
C LEU A 42 5.49 5.67 7.14
N ALA A 43 4.75 6.07 8.17
CA ALA A 43 4.02 5.13 9.01
C ALA A 43 3.00 4.30 8.21
N THR A 44 2.30 4.94 7.27
CA THR A 44 1.37 4.25 6.38
C THR A 44 2.10 3.24 5.50
N VAL A 45 3.22 3.64 4.90
CA VAL A 45 4.02 2.76 4.04
C VAL A 45 4.53 1.56 4.84
N ASN A 46 5.07 1.80 6.03
CA ASN A 46 5.57 0.73 6.88
C ASN A 46 4.46 -0.23 7.30
N ALA A 47 3.26 0.28 7.60
CA ALA A 47 2.12 -0.55 7.94
C ALA A 47 1.74 -1.47 6.79
N ILE A 48 1.75 -0.95 5.57
CA ILE A 48 1.44 -1.74 4.37
C ILE A 48 2.47 -2.86 4.18
N LEU A 49 3.75 -2.52 4.25
CA LEU A 49 4.83 -3.50 4.04
C LEU A 49 4.88 -4.55 5.14
N SER A 50 4.53 -4.18 6.38
CA SER A 50 4.48 -5.13 7.49
C SER A 50 3.29 -6.07 7.40
N THR A 51 2.17 -5.60 6.86
CA THR A 51 0.94 -6.39 6.74
C THR A 51 0.99 -7.33 5.54
N PHE A 52 1.46 -6.82 4.41
CA PHE A 52 1.56 -7.57 3.16
C PHE A 52 3.02 -7.86 2.86
N GLU A 53 3.56 -8.87 3.53
CA GLU A 53 4.99 -9.19 3.48
C GLU A 53 5.49 -9.59 2.09
N ASP A 54 4.59 -10.03 1.20
CA ASP A 54 4.95 -10.40 -0.16
C ASP A 54 5.14 -9.19 -1.09
N ILE A 55 4.79 -7.99 -0.63
CA ILE A 55 4.98 -6.77 -1.42
C ILE A 55 6.45 -6.35 -1.37
N SER A 56 7.03 -6.12 -2.55
CA SER A 56 8.41 -5.65 -2.66
C SER A 56 8.50 -4.18 -2.24
N SER A 57 9.35 -3.88 -1.26
CA SER A 57 9.58 -2.49 -0.85
C SER A 57 10.24 -1.67 -1.96
N GLU A 58 11.12 -2.27 -2.75
CA GLU A 58 11.73 -1.60 -3.90
C GLU A 58 10.69 -1.20 -4.93
N TRP A 59 9.74 -2.08 -5.21
CA TRP A 59 8.67 -1.76 -6.14
C TRP A 59 7.78 -0.64 -5.57
N LEU A 60 7.38 -0.75 -4.31
CA LEU A 60 6.49 0.25 -3.71
C LEU A 60 7.15 1.62 -3.61
N LEU A 61 8.39 1.67 -3.16
CA LEU A 61 9.08 2.93 -2.89
C LEU A 61 9.71 3.55 -4.14
N ARG A 62 10.20 2.72 -5.06
CA ARG A 62 10.97 3.18 -6.22
C ARG A 62 10.36 2.82 -7.56
N GLY A 63 9.37 1.95 -7.58
CA GLY A 63 8.78 1.46 -8.83
C GLY A 63 9.68 0.52 -9.60
N LYS A 64 10.65 -0.12 -8.93
CA LYS A 64 11.58 -1.03 -9.58
C LYS A 64 11.24 -2.49 -9.26
N GLY A 65 11.43 -3.35 -10.24
CA GLY A 65 11.17 -4.78 -10.10
C GLY A 65 9.70 -5.11 -10.19
N THR A 66 9.32 -6.21 -9.57
CA THR A 66 7.94 -6.69 -9.56
C THR A 66 7.24 -6.32 -8.25
N MET A 67 5.91 -6.20 -8.30
CA MET A 67 5.11 -5.86 -7.13
C MET A 67 5.25 -6.90 -6.02
N LEU A 68 5.23 -8.17 -6.37
CA LEU A 68 5.27 -9.27 -5.41
C LEU A 68 6.65 -9.92 -5.38
N LEU A 69 7.13 -10.20 -4.19
CA LEU A 69 8.39 -10.92 -4.02
C LEU A 69 8.32 -12.33 -4.62
N SER A 70 7.15 -12.96 -4.54
CA SER A 70 6.93 -14.29 -5.11
C SER A 70 6.99 -14.32 -6.64
N ASP A 71 6.86 -13.18 -7.31
CA ASP A 71 6.94 -13.08 -8.77
C ASP A 71 8.38 -12.92 -9.28
N VAL A 72 9.36 -12.88 -8.40
CA VAL A 72 10.78 -12.75 -8.78
C VAL A 72 11.27 -14.11 -9.29
N GLU A 73 11.83 -14.09 -10.49
CA GLU A 73 12.44 -15.27 -11.09
C GLU A 73 13.89 -15.45 -10.64
#